data_afa13fb32fc5034352d54b547bb062fc
#
_entry.id   afa13fb32fc5034352d54b547bb062fc
#
_cell.length_a   1.000
_cell.length_b   1.000
_cell.length_c   1.000
_cell.angle_alpha   90.00
_cell.angle_beta   90.00
_cell.angle_gamma   90.00
#
_symmetry.space_group_name_H-M   'P 1'
#
loop_
_entity.id
_entity.type
_entity.pdbx_description
1 polymer ?
#
loop_
_entity_poly.entity_id
_entity_poly.type
_entity_poly.pdbx_seq_one_letter_code
_entity_poly.pdbx_strand_id
1 'polypeptide(L)'
;MTKSFLFLALFILITAVQTPAYGKYEKDVYETSTGKLTIHFIGHASLILEFKGKVIHVDPCSMFGDYSILPKADIILITHNHPDHFDKKTIELISKKKTQIVLNSATFDELKKGFVMKNGDKKTLDGIVIEAVPAYNTTAGREMYHPKGRDNGFILTIGKKRIYIAGDTENTPEMNELKNIDIAFLPMNQPYTMVPEQVADAAGKFKPKILYPYHYGETDISKLVKLMQTNKDVELKIRKLQ
;
A
#
# COMPACT_ATOMS: atom_id res chain seq x y z
N MET A 1 73.28 -6.65 10.33
CA MET A 1 72.18 -6.94 9.38
C MET A 1 70.87 -6.99 10.18
N THR A 2 70.20 -5.88 10.30
CA THR A 2 68.93 -5.74 11.05
C THR A 2 67.76 -5.86 10.07
N LYS A 3 66.93 -6.91 10.23
CA LYS A 3 65.74 -7.12 9.45
C LYS A 3 64.54 -6.36 10.07
N SER A 4 64.12 -5.27 9.39
CA SER A 4 62.88 -4.58 9.74
C SER A 4 61.67 -5.41 9.26
N PHE A 5 60.79 -5.81 10.18
CA PHE A 5 59.48 -6.38 9.87
C PHE A 5 58.48 -5.22 9.75
N LEU A 6 57.93 -5.07 8.57
CA LEU A 6 56.83 -4.16 8.27
C LEU A 6 55.50 -4.84 8.64
N PHE A 7 54.87 -4.41 9.73
CA PHE A 7 53.51 -4.86 10.06
C PHE A 7 52.49 -4.08 9.21
N LEU A 8 51.87 -4.76 8.27
CA LEU A 8 50.76 -4.20 7.51
C LEU A 8 49.48 -4.37 8.32
N ALA A 9 48.98 -3.30 8.93
CA ALA A 9 47.70 -3.30 9.63
C ALA A 9 46.56 -3.24 8.60
N LEU A 10 45.81 -4.35 8.47
CA LEU A 10 44.62 -4.46 7.65
C LEU A 10 43.46 -3.78 8.39
N PHE A 11 43.12 -2.56 8.01
CA PHE A 11 41.91 -1.89 8.47
C PHE A 11 40.69 -2.51 7.79
N ILE A 12 39.96 -3.40 8.48
CA ILE A 12 38.66 -3.89 8.04
C ILE A 12 37.65 -2.76 8.30
N LEU A 13 37.23 -2.10 7.22
CA LEU A 13 36.14 -1.11 7.29
C LEU A 13 34.81 -1.88 7.48
N ILE A 14 34.38 -2.03 8.72
CA ILE A 14 33.05 -2.57 9.03
C ILE A 14 32.04 -1.47 8.66
N THR A 15 31.48 -1.54 7.46
CA THR A 15 30.30 -0.74 7.11
C THR A 15 29.14 -1.28 7.93
N ALA A 16 28.77 -0.56 8.98
CA ALA A 16 27.55 -0.83 9.73
C ALA A 16 26.37 -0.72 8.73
N VAL A 17 25.77 -1.86 8.39
CA VAL A 17 24.49 -1.88 7.71
C VAL A 17 23.48 -1.30 8.70
N GLN A 18 23.15 -0.02 8.54
CA GLN A 18 22.09 0.61 9.32
C GLN A 18 20.80 -0.12 8.98
N THR A 19 20.27 -0.89 9.94
CA THR A 19 18.91 -1.41 9.85
C THR A 19 17.96 -0.21 9.73
N PRO A 20 17.07 -0.19 8.74
CA PRO A 20 16.13 0.90 8.59
C PRO A 20 15.40 1.19 9.92
N ALA A 21 15.27 2.47 10.28
CA ALA A 21 14.69 2.92 11.55
C ALA A 21 13.22 2.52 11.77
N TYR A 22 12.55 1.97 10.76
CA TYR A 22 11.16 1.48 10.83
C TYR A 22 11.01 -0.01 11.23
N GLY A 23 12.00 -0.60 11.88
CA GLY A 23 11.94 -1.97 12.41
C GLY A 23 10.81 -2.24 13.43
N LYS A 24 10.13 -1.19 13.93
CA LYS A 24 8.95 -1.32 14.79
C LYS A 24 7.65 -1.69 14.06
N TYR A 25 7.60 -1.50 12.73
CA TYR A 25 6.43 -1.83 11.93
C TYR A 25 6.51 -3.28 11.44
N GLU A 26 5.38 -3.97 11.47
CA GLU A 26 5.29 -5.30 10.86
C GLU A 26 5.60 -5.23 9.37
N LYS A 27 6.16 -6.30 8.83
CA LYS A 27 6.46 -6.41 7.40
C LYS A 27 6.36 -7.83 6.89
N ASP A 28 6.03 -7.97 5.63
CA ASP A 28 6.12 -9.21 4.89
C ASP A 28 7.04 -9.05 3.67
N VAL A 29 7.71 -10.14 3.32
CA VAL A 29 8.64 -10.19 2.19
C VAL A 29 8.15 -11.21 1.18
N TYR A 30 8.10 -10.82 -0.09
CA TYR A 30 7.64 -11.65 -1.19
C TYR A 30 8.70 -11.77 -2.26
N GLU A 31 8.97 -12.99 -2.70
CA GLU A 31 9.78 -13.20 -3.89
C GLU A 31 8.99 -12.79 -5.15
N THR A 32 9.63 -12.05 -6.03
CA THR A 32 9.10 -11.70 -7.34
C THR A 32 10.02 -12.25 -8.43
N SER A 33 9.61 -12.17 -9.69
CA SER A 33 10.45 -12.64 -10.79
C SER A 33 11.78 -11.89 -10.96
N THR A 34 11.93 -10.72 -10.30
CA THR A 34 13.10 -9.85 -10.50
C THR A 34 13.69 -9.30 -9.21
N GLY A 35 13.35 -9.87 -8.05
CA GLY A 35 13.88 -9.49 -6.73
C GLY A 35 12.83 -9.50 -5.64
N LYS A 36 13.22 -9.17 -4.43
CA LYS A 36 12.36 -9.16 -3.25
C LYS A 36 11.50 -7.90 -3.19
N LEU A 37 10.21 -8.07 -2.93
CA LEU A 37 9.29 -7.01 -2.55
C LEU A 37 9.07 -7.09 -1.05
N THR A 38 9.33 -6.01 -0.32
CA THR A 38 8.98 -5.88 1.10
C THR A 38 7.80 -4.94 1.24
N ILE A 39 6.80 -5.33 2.02
CA ILE A 39 5.63 -4.51 2.35
C ILE A 39 5.65 -4.26 3.85
N HIS A 40 5.73 -2.99 4.26
CA HIS A 40 5.63 -2.57 5.65
C HIS A 40 4.23 -2.04 5.93
N PHE A 41 3.66 -2.44 7.05
CA PHE A 41 2.32 -2.08 7.51
C PHE A 41 2.44 -0.96 8.54
N ILE A 42 2.16 0.28 8.11
CA ILE A 42 2.36 1.47 8.96
C ILE A 42 1.19 1.65 9.92
N GLY A 43 -0.03 1.48 9.39
CA GLY A 43 -1.27 1.57 10.13
C GLY A 43 -2.41 2.06 9.23
N HIS A 44 -3.65 1.68 9.55
CA HIS A 44 -4.84 2.05 8.81
C HIS A 44 -4.74 1.68 7.32
N ALA A 45 -4.65 2.66 6.43
CA ALA A 45 -4.45 2.45 5.00
C ALA A 45 -3.00 2.73 4.54
N SER A 46 -2.13 3.14 5.47
CA SER A 46 -0.76 3.55 5.15
C SER A 46 0.18 2.35 5.00
N LEU A 47 0.79 2.23 3.82
CA LEU A 47 1.74 1.17 3.49
C LEU A 47 3.04 1.74 2.95
N ILE A 48 4.15 0.99 3.11
CA ILE A 48 5.39 1.24 2.37
C ILE A 48 5.77 -0.04 1.63
N LEU A 49 6.00 0.08 0.34
CA LEU A 49 6.51 -1.00 -0.50
C LEU A 49 7.95 -0.68 -0.90
N GLU A 50 8.86 -1.63 -0.67
CA GLU A 50 10.24 -1.52 -1.09
C GLU A 50 10.57 -2.54 -2.15
N PHE A 51 11.13 -2.09 -3.27
CA PHE A 51 11.52 -2.94 -4.36
C PHE A 51 12.73 -2.37 -5.11
N LYS A 52 13.83 -3.15 -5.19
CA LYS A 52 15.07 -2.74 -5.90
C LYS A 52 15.58 -1.35 -5.50
N GLY A 53 15.56 -1.04 -4.21
CA GLY A 53 16.00 0.25 -3.69
C GLY A 53 15.03 1.40 -3.93
N LYS A 54 13.86 1.16 -4.50
CA LYS A 54 12.76 2.13 -4.61
C LYS A 54 11.81 2.01 -3.44
N VAL A 55 11.33 3.13 -2.97
CA VAL A 55 10.40 3.27 -1.86
C VAL A 55 9.10 3.88 -2.37
N ILE A 56 7.99 3.15 -2.18
CA ILE A 56 6.66 3.56 -2.57
C ILE A 56 5.84 3.73 -1.30
N HIS A 57 5.33 4.92 -1.04
CA HIS A 57 4.36 5.16 0.02
C HIS A 57 2.95 5.17 -0.55
N VAL A 58 2.02 4.55 0.17
CA VAL A 58 0.59 4.58 -0.13
C VAL A 58 -0.11 5.26 1.03
N ASP A 59 -0.95 6.24 0.72
CA ASP A 59 -1.76 7.00 1.66
C ASP A 59 -0.99 7.41 2.94
N PRO A 60 0.14 8.13 2.80
CA PRO A 60 0.98 8.47 3.94
C PRO A 60 0.28 9.48 4.85
N CYS A 61 -0.03 9.04 6.08
CA CYS A 61 -0.73 9.85 7.07
C CYS A 61 -0.07 9.74 8.46
N SER A 62 0.33 10.88 9.04
CA SER A 62 1.02 10.96 10.32
C SER A 62 0.17 10.53 11.52
N MET A 63 -1.14 10.41 11.37
CA MET A 63 -2.02 9.84 12.40
C MET A 63 -1.69 8.39 12.74
N PHE A 64 -1.13 7.64 11.79
CA PHE A 64 -0.90 6.19 11.91
C PHE A 64 0.57 5.81 11.98
N GLY A 65 1.49 6.75 11.77
CA GLY A 65 2.91 6.45 11.78
C GLY A 65 3.82 7.66 12.00
N ASP A 66 5.01 7.40 12.52
CA ASP A 66 6.05 8.41 12.68
C ASP A 66 6.90 8.50 11.39
N TYR A 67 6.50 9.39 10.51
CA TYR A 67 7.16 9.58 9.21
C TYR A 67 8.51 10.31 9.29
N SER A 68 8.90 10.83 10.48
CA SER A 68 10.23 11.44 10.66
C SER A 68 11.36 10.41 10.58
N ILE A 69 11.07 9.15 10.91
CA ILE A 69 12.04 8.05 10.88
C ILE A 69 11.89 7.15 9.65
N LEU A 70 10.87 7.37 8.83
CA LEU A 70 10.60 6.56 7.64
C LEU A 70 11.40 7.04 6.42
N PRO A 71 11.70 6.16 5.46
CA PRO A 71 12.49 6.52 4.29
C PRO A 71 11.73 7.52 3.40
N LYS A 72 12.49 8.35 2.70
CA LYS A 72 11.94 9.26 1.69
C LYS A 72 11.41 8.48 0.48
N ALA A 73 10.29 8.93 -0.07
CA ALA A 73 9.59 8.27 -1.17
C ALA A 73 10.26 8.49 -2.54
N ASP A 74 10.31 7.46 -3.36
CA ASP A 74 10.48 7.58 -4.81
C ASP A 74 9.12 7.80 -5.49
N ILE A 75 8.09 7.08 -5.01
CA ILE A 75 6.71 7.20 -5.49
C ILE A 75 5.79 7.37 -4.27
N ILE A 76 4.79 8.24 -4.39
CA ILE A 76 3.69 8.38 -3.44
C ILE A 76 2.39 8.13 -4.22
N LEU A 77 1.57 7.21 -3.73
CA LEU A 77 0.23 6.93 -4.24
C LEU A 77 -0.78 7.43 -3.23
N ILE A 78 -1.76 8.21 -3.70
CA ILE A 78 -2.85 8.73 -2.86
C ILE A 78 -4.17 8.31 -3.51
N THR A 79 -4.93 7.50 -2.78
CA THR A 79 -6.19 6.94 -3.27
C THR A 79 -7.27 8.01 -3.37
N HIS A 80 -7.38 8.88 -2.35
CA HIS A 80 -8.35 9.96 -2.30
C HIS A 80 -7.96 11.03 -1.26
N ASN A 81 -8.76 12.09 -1.12
CA ASN A 81 -8.41 13.27 -0.33
C ASN A 81 -9.01 13.31 1.08
N HIS A 82 -9.47 12.19 1.66
CA HIS A 82 -9.87 12.19 3.06
C HIS A 82 -8.67 12.33 4.00
N PRO A 83 -8.83 12.95 5.18
CA PRO A 83 -7.70 13.31 6.06
C PRO A 83 -6.87 12.13 6.57
N ASP A 84 -7.45 10.95 6.64
CA ASP A 84 -6.81 9.70 7.07
C ASP A 84 -6.00 8.99 5.94
N HIS A 85 -6.10 9.50 4.70
CA HIS A 85 -5.33 9.04 3.52
C HIS A 85 -4.41 10.11 2.95
N PHE A 86 -4.75 11.40 3.18
CA PHE A 86 -4.10 12.54 2.55
C PHE A 86 -3.61 13.55 3.59
N ASP A 87 -2.33 13.48 3.94
CA ASP A 87 -1.65 14.41 4.84
C ASP A 87 -0.56 15.17 4.09
N LYS A 88 -0.84 16.43 3.75
CA LYS A 88 0.06 17.31 2.99
C LYS A 88 1.42 17.46 3.66
N LYS A 89 1.45 17.59 5.00
CA LYS A 89 2.69 17.74 5.77
C LYS A 89 3.54 16.47 5.70
N THR A 90 2.92 15.32 5.82
CA THR A 90 3.59 14.03 5.68
C THR A 90 4.12 13.84 4.26
N ILE A 91 3.32 14.16 3.23
CA ILE A 91 3.76 14.09 1.83
C ILE A 91 4.97 14.99 1.58
N GLU A 92 4.97 16.22 2.10
CA GLU A 92 6.11 17.12 2.01
C GLU A 92 7.33 16.55 2.74
N LEU A 93 7.14 16.07 3.98
CA LEU A 93 8.18 15.49 4.82
C LEU A 93 8.90 14.33 4.13
N ILE A 94 8.19 13.40 3.49
CA ILE A 94 8.79 12.22 2.85
C ILE A 94 9.21 12.45 1.39
N SER A 95 8.88 13.59 0.80
CA SER A 95 9.24 13.90 -0.59
C SER A 95 10.72 14.21 -0.76
N LYS A 96 11.26 13.80 -1.90
CA LYS A 96 12.56 14.20 -2.49
C LYS A 96 12.30 15.06 -3.72
N LYS A 97 13.34 15.72 -4.24
CA LYS A 97 13.25 16.51 -5.50
C LYS A 97 12.68 15.73 -6.69
N LYS A 98 12.89 14.39 -6.72
CA LYS A 98 12.45 13.51 -7.82
C LYS A 98 11.28 12.60 -7.44
N THR A 99 10.65 12.80 -6.28
CA THR A 99 9.49 12.02 -5.88
C THR A 99 8.35 12.20 -6.88
N GLN A 100 7.79 11.10 -7.34
CA GLN A 100 6.66 11.06 -8.27
C GLN A 100 5.39 10.80 -7.45
N ILE A 101 4.42 11.72 -7.51
CA ILE A 101 3.15 11.61 -6.78
C ILE A 101 2.06 11.25 -7.77
N VAL A 102 1.29 10.22 -7.49
CA VAL A 102 0.11 9.77 -8.26
C VAL A 102 -1.12 9.93 -7.38
N LEU A 103 -2.18 10.52 -7.93
CA LEU A 103 -3.38 10.90 -7.19
C LEU A 103 -4.57 11.08 -8.14
N ASN A 104 -5.77 11.25 -7.58
CA ASN A 104 -6.97 11.60 -8.32
C ASN A 104 -7.12 13.13 -8.51
N SER A 105 -8.11 13.58 -9.30
CA SER A 105 -8.32 15.01 -9.55
C SER A 105 -8.66 15.80 -8.28
N ALA A 106 -9.49 15.26 -7.40
CA ALA A 106 -9.87 15.94 -6.16
C ALA A 106 -8.67 16.20 -5.25
N THR A 107 -7.79 15.21 -5.10
CA THR A 107 -6.54 15.35 -4.34
C THR A 107 -5.58 16.33 -5.01
N PHE A 108 -5.50 16.32 -6.35
CA PHE A 108 -4.68 17.28 -7.10
C PHE A 108 -5.15 18.72 -6.88
N ASP A 109 -6.44 18.96 -6.85
CA ASP A 109 -6.99 20.29 -6.61
C ASP A 109 -6.58 20.88 -5.26
N GLU A 110 -6.29 20.02 -4.30
CA GLU A 110 -5.79 20.42 -2.98
C GLU A 110 -4.27 20.49 -2.88
N LEU A 111 -3.54 19.53 -3.48
CA LEU A 111 -2.07 19.43 -3.39
C LEU A 111 -1.37 20.32 -4.41
N LYS A 112 -2.00 20.54 -5.58
CA LYS A 112 -1.47 21.27 -6.73
C LYS A 112 -0.15 20.71 -7.28
N LYS A 113 0.09 19.42 -7.05
CA LYS A 113 1.31 18.72 -7.46
C LYS A 113 1.02 17.24 -7.69
N GLY A 114 1.67 16.63 -8.68
CA GLY A 114 1.58 15.20 -8.96
C GLY A 114 1.00 14.89 -10.35
N PHE A 115 0.83 13.59 -10.62
CA PHE A 115 0.20 13.08 -11.83
C PHE A 115 -1.22 12.65 -11.52
N VAL A 116 -2.19 13.30 -12.13
CA VAL A 116 -3.59 12.87 -12.02
C VAL A 116 -3.79 11.59 -12.82
N MET A 117 -4.34 10.57 -12.16
CA MET A 117 -4.85 9.36 -12.81
C MET A 117 -6.35 9.25 -12.56
N LYS A 118 -7.10 8.86 -13.60
CA LYS A 118 -8.53 8.54 -13.54
C LYS A 118 -8.70 7.03 -13.55
N ASN A 119 -9.85 6.54 -13.11
CA ASN A 119 -10.18 5.13 -13.22
C ASN A 119 -9.98 4.62 -14.67
N GLY A 120 -9.22 3.54 -14.83
CA GLY A 120 -8.84 2.96 -16.11
C GLY A 120 -7.47 3.42 -16.64
N ASP A 121 -6.89 4.49 -16.10
CA ASP A 121 -5.57 4.96 -16.51
C ASP A 121 -4.46 3.98 -16.07
N LYS A 122 -3.40 3.93 -16.88
CA LYS A 122 -2.23 3.11 -16.63
C LYS A 122 -0.95 3.92 -16.86
N LYS A 123 0.00 3.82 -15.93
CA LYS A 123 1.29 4.54 -15.98
C LYS A 123 2.42 3.63 -15.50
N THR A 124 3.60 3.78 -16.09
CA THR A 124 4.81 3.09 -15.62
C THR A 124 5.76 4.12 -15.01
N LEU A 125 6.12 3.91 -13.74
CA LEU A 125 7.07 4.73 -13.00
C LEU A 125 8.16 3.83 -12.44
N ASP A 126 9.43 4.14 -12.70
CA ASP A 126 10.59 3.37 -12.22
C ASP A 126 10.50 1.84 -12.45
N GLY A 127 9.88 1.43 -13.56
CA GLY A 127 9.67 0.02 -13.91
C GLY A 127 8.50 -0.66 -13.20
N ILE A 128 7.72 0.08 -12.42
CA ILE A 128 6.51 -0.35 -11.75
C ILE A 128 5.31 0.12 -12.57
N VAL A 129 4.46 -0.81 -12.97
CA VAL A 129 3.21 -0.47 -13.65
C VAL A 129 2.14 -0.19 -12.60
N ILE A 130 1.48 0.97 -12.71
CA ILE A 130 0.42 1.45 -11.84
C ILE A 130 -0.85 1.56 -12.68
N GLU A 131 -1.91 0.88 -12.29
CA GLU A 131 -3.23 0.93 -12.90
C GLU A 131 -4.18 1.55 -11.88
N ALA A 132 -4.89 2.62 -12.24
CA ALA A 132 -5.94 3.20 -11.40
C ALA A 132 -7.27 2.47 -11.67
N VAL A 133 -7.90 1.97 -10.62
CA VAL A 133 -9.17 1.25 -10.70
C VAL A 133 -10.24 1.96 -9.88
N PRO A 134 -11.54 1.77 -10.17
CA PRO A 134 -12.61 2.40 -9.40
C PRO A 134 -12.56 2.03 -7.91
N ALA A 135 -12.75 3.04 -7.06
CA ALA A 135 -13.01 2.88 -5.63
C ALA A 135 -14.23 3.73 -5.30
N TYR A 136 -15.32 3.10 -4.82
CA TYR A 136 -16.56 3.81 -4.49
C TYR A 136 -17.52 2.95 -3.68
N ASN A 137 -18.50 3.58 -3.05
CA ASN A 137 -19.56 2.89 -2.33
C ASN A 137 -20.78 2.65 -3.23
N THR A 138 -21.42 1.47 -3.03
CA THR A 138 -22.56 1.00 -3.82
C THR A 138 -23.85 0.96 -3.00
N THR A 139 -23.76 1.01 -1.66
CA THR A 139 -24.92 0.97 -0.76
C THR A 139 -25.61 2.32 -0.74
N ALA A 140 -26.93 2.34 -0.97
CA ALA A 140 -27.74 3.56 -0.94
C ALA A 140 -27.54 4.38 0.35
N GLY A 141 -27.25 5.66 0.19
CA GLY A 141 -26.95 6.59 1.28
C GLY A 141 -25.50 6.57 1.77
N ARG A 142 -24.64 5.70 1.21
CA ARG A 142 -23.18 5.68 1.51
C ARG A 142 -22.32 6.21 0.38
N GLU A 143 -22.89 6.42 -0.81
CA GLU A 143 -22.20 6.97 -1.97
C GLU A 143 -21.63 8.36 -1.70
N MET A 144 -22.20 9.07 -0.71
CA MET A 144 -21.73 10.39 -0.29
C MET A 144 -20.29 10.35 0.27
N TYR A 145 -19.88 9.24 0.89
CA TYR A 145 -18.51 9.08 1.40
C TYR A 145 -17.53 8.90 0.25
N HIS A 146 -17.84 7.97 -0.65
CA HIS A 146 -16.98 7.61 -1.80
C HIS A 146 -17.85 7.50 -3.06
N PRO A 147 -18.09 8.63 -3.75
CA PRO A 147 -18.92 8.65 -4.96
C PRO A 147 -18.18 7.99 -6.13
N LYS A 148 -18.94 7.29 -6.99
CA LYS A 148 -18.39 6.64 -8.19
C LYS A 148 -17.67 7.63 -9.10
N GLY A 149 -16.46 7.25 -9.53
CA GLY A 149 -15.64 8.02 -10.50
C GLY A 149 -14.77 9.11 -9.88
N ARG A 150 -14.81 9.33 -8.54
CA ARG A 150 -13.94 10.29 -7.85
C ARG A 150 -12.63 9.67 -7.40
N ASP A 151 -12.70 8.52 -6.71
CA ASP A 151 -11.59 7.94 -5.99
C ASP A 151 -10.94 6.78 -6.76
N ASN A 152 -9.68 6.51 -6.46
CA ASN A 152 -8.90 5.44 -7.07
C ASN A 152 -8.52 4.37 -6.04
N GLY A 153 -8.69 3.11 -6.43
CA GLY A 153 -7.80 2.06 -5.99
C GLY A 153 -6.62 1.95 -6.96
N PHE A 154 -5.59 1.21 -6.59
CA PHE A 154 -4.43 0.98 -7.46
C PHE A 154 -4.08 -0.49 -7.58
N ILE A 155 -3.71 -0.93 -8.79
CA ILE A 155 -3.05 -2.21 -9.00
C ILE A 155 -1.61 -1.93 -9.41
N LEU A 156 -0.66 -2.39 -8.59
CA LEU A 156 0.76 -2.28 -8.85
C LEU A 156 1.27 -3.60 -9.43
N THR A 157 1.92 -3.56 -10.59
CA THR A 157 2.65 -4.72 -11.10
C THR A 157 4.14 -4.54 -10.80
N ILE A 158 4.65 -5.35 -9.88
CA ILE A 158 6.04 -5.32 -9.39
C ILE A 158 6.65 -6.70 -9.60
N GLY A 159 7.64 -6.82 -10.49
CA GLY A 159 8.30 -8.08 -10.78
C GLY A 159 7.32 -9.22 -11.11
N LYS A 160 6.31 -8.95 -11.93
CA LYS A 160 5.17 -9.80 -12.32
C LYS A 160 4.14 -10.07 -11.21
N LYS A 161 4.34 -9.67 -9.95
CA LYS A 161 3.29 -9.73 -8.93
C LYS A 161 2.34 -8.55 -9.09
N ARG A 162 1.04 -8.83 -8.99
CA ARG A 162 -0.04 -7.84 -9.03
C ARG A 162 -0.55 -7.61 -7.62
N ILE A 163 -0.37 -6.39 -7.11
CA ILE A 163 -0.77 -5.96 -5.77
C ILE A 163 -1.93 -4.98 -5.93
N TYR A 164 -3.10 -5.35 -5.43
CA TYR A 164 -4.29 -4.50 -5.42
C TYR A 164 -4.43 -3.80 -4.08
N ILE A 165 -4.49 -2.48 -4.09
CA ILE A 165 -4.76 -1.60 -2.94
C ILE A 165 -6.06 -0.91 -3.26
N ALA A 166 -7.13 -1.29 -2.57
CA ALA A 166 -8.48 -0.93 -2.97
C ALA A 166 -8.82 0.56 -2.77
N GLY A 167 -8.12 1.26 -1.84
CA GLY A 167 -8.61 2.54 -1.34
C GLY A 167 -9.88 2.33 -0.54
N ASP A 168 -10.64 3.39 -0.29
CA ASP A 168 -11.91 3.29 0.38
C ASP A 168 -13.03 2.99 -0.61
N THR A 169 -13.65 1.85 -0.43
CA THR A 169 -14.63 1.30 -1.38
C THR A 169 -15.50 0.23 -0.71
N GLU A 170 -16.67 0.00 -1.25
CA GLU A 170 -17.38 -1.26 -1.08
C GLU A 170 -17.00 -2.27 -2.17
N ASN A 171 -17.56 -3.50 -2.16
CA ASN A 171 -17.29 -4.53 -3.16
C ASN A 171 -17.98 -4.21 -4.48
N THR A 172 -17.33 -3.42 -5.30
CA THR A 172 -17.86 -2.96 -6.58
C THR A 172 -17.90 -4.08 -7.62
N PRO A 173 -18.77 -3.98 -8.66
CA PRO A 173 -18.74 -4.90 -9.80
C PRO A 173 -17.35 -5.00 -10.45
N GLU A 174 -16.66 -3.87 -10.60
CA GLU A 174 -15.33 -3.81 -11.20
C GLU A 174 -14.27 -4.54 -10.35
N MET A 175 -14.37 -4.48 -9.01
CA MET A 175 -13.51 -5.26 -8.10
C MET A 175 -13.72 -6.76 -8.30
N ASN A 176 -14.96 -7.19 -8.42
CA ASN A 176 -15.32 -8.62 -8.60
C ASN A 176 -14.77 -9.21 -9.91
N GLU A 177 -14.51 -8.38 -10.92
CA GLU A 177 -13.98 -8.79 -12.23
C GLU A 177 -12.44 -8.80 -12.29
N LEU A 178 -11.75 -8.39 -11.23
CA LEU A 178 -10.28 -8.39 -11.18
C LEU A 178 -9.72 -9.81 -11.38
N LYS A 179 -8.59 -9.92 -12.06
CA LYS A 179 -7.96 -11.21 -12.35
C LYS A 179 -6.47 -11.19 -12.01
N ASN A 180 -5.96 -12.36 -11.63
CA ASN A 180 -4.54 -12.58 -11.37
C ASN A 180 -3.96 -11.64 -10.31
N ILE A 181 -4.70 -11.37 -9.24
CA ILE A 181 -4.23 -10.59 -8.10
C ILE A 181 -3.44 -11.51 -7.15
N ASP A 182 -2.17 -11.19 -6.92
CA ASP A 182 -1.33 -11.93 -5.98
C ASP A 182 -1.57 -11.50 -4.54
N ILE A 183 -1.74 -10.19 -4.32
CA ILE A 183 -1.93 -9.61 -2.98
C ILE A 183 -3.03 -8.55 -3.08
N ALA A 184 -4.01 -8.58 -2.19
CA ALA A 184 -5.05 -7.57 -2.11
C ALA A 184 -5.13 -6.96 -0.71
N PHE A 185 -5.32 -5.65 -0.66
CA PHE A 185 -5.67 -4.88 0.53
C PHE A 185 -7.10 -4.40 0.38
N LEU A 186 -8.00 -4.87 1.25
CA LEU A 186 -9.42 -4.53 1.22
C LEU A 186 -9.83 -3.81 2.51
N PRO A 187 -10.50 -2.64 2.43
CA PRO A 187 -10.93 -1.88 3.61
C PRO A 187 -12.16 -2.52 4.25
N MET A 188 -12.27 -2.41 5.57
CA MET A 188 -13.35 -3.03 6.33
C MET A 188 -13.78 -2.16 7.52
N ASN A 189 -14.29 -0.95 7.25
CA ASN A 189 -14.69 0.00 8.29
C ASN A 189 -16.05 0.65 8.00
N GLN A 190 -17.06 0.25 8.76
CA GLN A 190 -18.40 0.83 8.62
C GLN A 190 -18.52 2.19 9.31
N PRO A 191 -19.31 3.12 8.75
CA PRO A 191 -20.16 3.01 7.54
C PRO A 191 -19.45 3.38 6.23
N TYR A 192 -18.14 3.59 6.27
CA TYR A 192 -17.36 4.22 5.19
C TYR A 192 -16.97 3.25 4.07
N THR A 193 -16.75 1.98 4.41
CA THR A 193 -16.27 0.95 3.49
C THR A 193 -17.03 -0.38 3.68
N MET A 194 -16.42 -1.52 3.42
CA MET A 194 -17.05 -2.84 3.48
C MET A 194 -17.35 -3.30 4.91
N VAL A 195 -18.37 -4.15 5.04
CA VAL A 195 -18.52 -5.08 6.18
C VAL A 195 -17.70 -6.34 5.93
N PRO A 196 -17.41 -7.17 6.97
CA PRO A 196 -16.69 -8.44 6.81
C PRO A 196 -17.28 -9.37 5.75
N GLU A 197 -18.61 -9.39 5.62
CA GLU A 197 -19.34 -10.18 4.64
C GLU A 197 -19.05 -9.73 3.20
N GLN A 198 -18.97 -8.43 2.96
CA GLN A 198 -18.63 -7.87 1.65
C GLN A 198 -17.18 -8.16 1.28
N VAL A 199 -16.25 -8.10 2.25
CA VAL A 199 -14.83 -8.47 2.04
C VAL A 199 -14.71 -9.94 1.67
N ALA A 200 -15.40 -10.82 2.40
CA ALA A 200 -15.38 -12.27 2.13
C ALA A 200 -16.00 -12.59 0.76
N ASP A 201 -17.11 -11.93 0.39
CA ASP A 201 -17.76 -12.08 -0.90
C ASP A 201 -16.85 -11.64 -2.05
N ALA A 202 -16.26 -10.45 -1.95
CA ALA A 202 -15.32 -9.95 -2.95
C ALA A 202 -14.12 -10.90 -3.12
N ALA A 203 -13.49 -11.30 -2.01
CA ALA A 203 -12.37 -12.23 -2.03
C ALA A 203 -12.74 -13.59 -2.66
N GLY A 204 -13.96 -14.07 -2.44
CA GLY A 204 -14.47 -15.29 -3.08
C GLY A 204 -14.66 -15.17 -4.59
N LYS A 205 -14.92 -13.95 -5.09
CA LYS A 205 -15.17 -13.67 -6.52
C LYS A 205 -13.88 -13.45 -7.31
N PHE A 206 -13.03 -12.49 -6.92
CA PHE A 206 -11.80 -12.20 -7.68
C PHE A 206 -10.59 -13.02 -7.25
N LYS A 207 -10.68 -13.77 -6.14
CA LYS A 207 -9.75 -14.78 -5.63
C LYS A 207 -8.28 -14.30 -5.63
N PRO A 208 -7.93 -13.30 -4.83
CA PRO A 208 -6.54 -12.95 -4.64
C PRO A 208 -5.81 -14.10 -3.94
N LYS A 209 -4.53 -14.33 -4.23
CA LYS A 209 -3.78 -15.39 -3.52
C LYS A 209 -3.64 -15.07 -2.03
N ILE A 210 -3.43 -13.79 -1.71
CA ILE A 210 -3.29 -13.28 -0.33
C ILE A 210 -4.21 -12.07 -0.15
N LEU A 211 -4.96 -12.08 0.95
CA LEU A 211 -5.84 -10.99 1.38
C LEU A 211 -5.34 -10.40 2.69
N TYR A 212 -5.17 -9.08 2.72
CA TYR A 212 -5.00 -8.28 3.92
C TYR A 212 -6.22 -7.39 4.11
N PRO A 213 -7.03 -7.60 5.16
CA PRO A 213 -7.95 -6.56 5.60
C PRO A 213 -7.12 -5.39 6.15
N TYR A 214 -7.47 -4.17 5.76
CA TYR A 214 -6.85 -2.96 6.23
C TYR A 214 -7.92 -1.90 6.46
N HIS A 215 -7.57 -0.74 7.03
CA HIS A 215 -8.55 0.30 7.31
C HIS A 215 -9.81 -0.26 8.03
N TYR A 216 -9.61 -1.12 9.03
CA TYR A 216 -10.74 -1.80 9.66
C TYR A 216 -11.19 -1.16 10.99
N GLY A 217 -10.47 -0.15 11.52
CA GLY A 217 -10.83 0.58 12.73
C GLY A 217 -11.23 -0.36 13.87
N GLU A 218 -12.40 -0.14 14.44
CA GLU A 218 -12.97 -0.97 15.52
C GLU A 218 -13.76 -2.19 15.00
N THR A 219 -13.74 -2.46 13.69
CA THR A 219 -14.46 -3.61 13.14
C THR A 219 -13.88 -4.93 13.66
N ASP A 220 -14.75 -5.80 14.17
CA ASP A 220 -14.34 -7.10 14.70
C ASP A 220 -13.78 -8.01 13.59
N ILE A 221 -12.47 -8.09 13.52
CA ILE A 221 -11.75 -8.89 12.53
C ILE A 221 -12.05 -10.39 12.63
N SER A 222 -12.50 -10.89 13.81
CA SER A 222 -12.80 -12.29 14.03
C SER A 222 -13.96 -12.77 13.15
N LYS A 223 -14.89 -11.87 12.77
CA LYS A 223 -15.96 -12.15 11.84
C LYS A 223 -15.44 -12.52 10.45
N LEU A 224 -14.49 -11.71 9.93
CA LEU A 224 -13.87 -12.01 8.65
C LEU A 224 -13.08 -13.33 8.72
N VAL A 225 -12.30 -13.54 9.78
CA VAL A 225 -11.56 -14.80 9.97
C VAL A 225 -12.50 -16.00 9.89
N LYS A 226 -13.65 -15.94 10.57
CA LYS A 226 -14.67 -17.00 10.54
C LYS A 226 -15.24 -17.22 9.13
N LEU A 227 -15.60 -16.15 8.43
CA LEU A 227 -16.14 -16.22 7.07
C LEU A 227 -15.14 -16.82 6.07
N MET A 228 -13.86 -16.54 6.25
CA MET A 228 -12.80 -17.03 5.37
C MET A 228 -12.29 -18.44 5.69
N GLN A 229 -12.70 -19.07 6.79
CA GLN A 229 -12.22 -20.41 7.19
C GLN A 229 -12.43 -21.51 6.12
N THR A 230 -13.50 -21.42 5.36
CA THR A 230 -13.84 -22.38 4.29
C THR A 230 -13.25 -22.03 2.94
N ASN A 231 -12.76 -20.80 2.77
CA ASN A 231 -12.14 -20.37 1.52
C ASN A 231 -10.68 -20.85 1.46
N LYS A 232 -10.44 -21.92 0.69
CA LYS A 232 -9.10 -22.50 0.52
C LYS A 232 -8.28 -21.86 -0.61
N ASP A 233 -8.91 -21.01 -1.41
CA ASP A 233 -8.26 -20.36 -2.56
C ASP A 233 -7.51 -19.08 -2.16
N VAL A 234 -7.81 -18.51 -0.98
CA VAL A 234 -7.32 -17.21 -0.53
C VAL A 234 -6.64 -17.35 0.84
N GLU A 235 -5.38 -16.98 0.94
CA GLU A 235 -4.66 -16.89 2.22
C GLU A 235 -5.01 -15.56 2.91
N LEU A 236 -5.73 -15.63 4.03
CA LEU A 236 -6.02 -14.43 4.85
C LEU A 236 -4.85 -14.15 5.79
N LYS A 237 -4.30 -12.95 5.71
CA LYS A 237 -3.25 -12.46 6.63
C LYS A 237 -3.72 -11.23 7.38
N ILE A 238 -3.61 -11.28 8.70
CA ILE A 238 -3.96 -10.13 9.56
C ILE A 238 -2.67 -9.41 9.97
N ARG A 239 -2.70 -8.07 9.86
CA ARG A 239 -1.64 -7.17 10.32
C ARG A 239 -2.25 -5.99 11.08
N LYS A 240 -1.44 -5.22 11.78
CA LYS A 240 -1.87 -4.03 12.54
C LYS A 240 -2.17 -2.87 11.59
N LEU A 241 -3.36 -2.91 10.98
CA LEU A 241 -3.86 -1.94 10.00
C LEU A 241 -5.25 -1.40 10.39
N GLN A 242 -5.43 -1.22 11.72
CA GLN A 242 -6.64 -0.61 12.29
C GLN A 242 -6.78 0.85 11.90
#